data_ef6179909b51266151e0fb7a75dbb50a
#
_entry.id   ef6179909b51266151e0fb7a75dbb50a
#
_cell.length_a   1.000
_cell.length_b   1.000
_cell.length_c   1.000
_cell.angle_alpha   90.00
_cell.angle_beta   90.00
_cell.angle_gamma   90.00
#
_symmetry.space_group_name_H-M   'P 1'
#
loop_
_entity.id
_entity.type
_entity.pdbx_description
1 polymer ?
#
loop_
_entity_poly.entity_id
_entity_poly.type
_entity_poly.pdbx_seq_one_letter_code
_entity_poly.pdbx_strand_id
1 'polypeptide(L)'
;MQKRVYRVINTWNYLEEKFPDWRLTIVDYGEDRANLEGHVKALGLKHVSFEGFKSPIDYYKRASILMLTSDFEGFPLVLAECMSFGVVPVVYNSYAAVGDIISDGKDGIVIPFCAEGYKADVAAKMVAEVMGNNEKRNAMAQAAIEKSKNYSVDEIYDKWIEIMKNIDEK
;
A
#
# COMPACT_ATOMS: atom_id res chain seq x y z
N MET A 1 -7.46 0.24 -16.41
CA MET A 1 -6.61 -0.33 -15.36
C MET A 1 -6.68 0.48 -14.08
N GLN A 2 -7.29 -0.07 -13.04
CA GLN A 2 -7.61 0.67 -11.80
C GLN A 2 -6.41 0.82 -10.87
N LYS A 3 -5.58 -0.22 -10.75
CA LYS A 3 -4.46 -0.29 -9.78
C LYS A 3 -3.26 0.61 -10.10
N ARG A 4 -3.10 1.04 -11.36
CA ARG A 4 -2.03 1.96 -11.78
C ARG A 4 -0.61 1.56 -11.34
N VAL A 5 -0.25 0.30 -11.46
CA VAL A 5 1.05 -0.26 -11.00
C VAL A 5 2.25 0.48 -11.61
N TYR A 6 2.14 1.06 -12.80
CA TYR A 6 3.18 1.89 -13.40
C TYR A 6 3.60 3.07 -12.50
N ARG A 7 2.70 3.59 -11.64
CA ARG A 7 3.03 4.65 -10.66
C ARG A 7 4.03 4.17 -9.63
N VAL A 8 3.86 2.93 -9.16
CA VAL A 8 4.80 2.28 -8.24
C VAL A 8 6.17 2.09 -8.91
N ILE A 9 6.19 1.62 -10.15
CA ILE A 9 7.43 1.46 -10.93
C ILE A 9 8.14 2.80 -11.13
N ASN A 10 7.39 3.86 -11.48
CA ASN A 10 7.96 5.20 -11.63
C ASN A 10 8.52 5.73 -10.30
N THR A 11 7.85 5.46 -9.18
CA THR A 11 8.37 5.83 -7.86
C THR A 11 9.64 5.07 -7.53
N TRP A 12 9.67 3.76 -7.83
CA TRP A 12 10.82 2.90 -7.62
C TRP A 12 12.07 3.36 -8.41
N ASN A 13 11.88 3.90 -9.60
CA ASN A 13 12.95 4.46 -10.41
C ASN A 13 13.78 5.56 -9.71
N TYR A 14 13.19 6.30 -8.77
CA TYR A 14 13.90 7.28 -7.95
C TYR A 14 14.55 6.67 -6.70
N LEU A 15 14.26 5.42 -6.37
CA LEU A 15 14.64 4.77 -5.11
C LEU A 15 15.71 3.70 -5.30
N GLU A 16 15.68 2.94 -6.40
CA GLU A 16 16.48 1.74 -6.60
C GLU A 16 17.98 1.98 -6.37
N GLU A 17 18.56 3.01 -6.95
CA GLU A 17 19.99 3.32 -6.79
C GLU A 17 20.36 3.78 -5.37
N LYS A 18 19.41 4.42 -4.68
CA LYS A 18 19.62 4.93 -3.30
C LYS A 18 19.48 3.83 -2.25
N PHE A 19 18.75 2.78 -2.58
CA PHE A 19 18.42 1.69 -1.66
C PHE A 19 18.70 0.33 -2.30
N PRO A 20 19.97 -0.01 -2.56
CA PRO A 20 20.37 -1.21 -3.33
C PRO A 20 19.98 -2.53 -2.66
N ASP A 21 19.77 -2.53 -1.34
CA ASP A 21 19.35 -3.71 -0.57
C ASP A 21 17.84 -3.95 -0.61
N TRP A 22 17.06 -2.99 -1.16
CA TRP A 22 15.62 -3.12 -1.29
C TRP A 22 15.24 -3.68 -2.66
N ARG A 23 14.06 -4.28 -2.73
CA ARG A 23 13.49 -4.86 -3.95
C ARG A 23 12.02 -4.51 -4.06
N LEU A 24 11.58 -4.23 -5.28
CA LEU A 24 10.17 -4.10 -5.62
C LEU A 24 9.64 -5.45 -6.09
N THR A 25 8.63 -5.97 -5.41
CA THR A 25 7.94 -7.19 -5.83
C THR A 25 6.49 -6.85 -6.20
N ILE A 26 6.11 -7.18 -7.42
CA ILE A 26 4.76 -6.99 -7.95
C ILE A 26 4.08 -8.35 -7.96
N VAL A 27 3.05 -8.49 -7.10
CA VAL A 27 2.28 -9.72 -6.92
C VAL A 27 0.90 -9.49 -7.50
N ASP A 28 0.73 -9.79 -8.76
CA ASP A 28 -0.56 -9.69 -9.43
C ASP A 28 -0.54 -10.45 -10.76
N TYR A 29 -1.73 -10.67 -11.30
CA TYR A 29 -1.96 -11.19 -12.64
C TYR A 29 -2.88 -10.23 -13.39
N GLY A 30 -2.44 -9.76 -14.55
CA GLY A 30 -3.23 -8.84 -15.37
C GLY A 30 -2.71 -8.73 -16.79
N GLU A 31 -3.57 -8.29 -17.69
CA GLU A 31 -3.28 -8.13 -19.13
C GLU A 31 -2.12 -7.15 -19.39
N ASP A 32 -1.86 -6.22 -18.46
CA ASP A 32 -0.82 -5.21 -18.61
C ASP A 32 0.58 -5.68 -18.20
N ARG A 33 0.75 -6.94 -17.78
CA ARG A 33 2.03 -7.45 -17.30
C ARG A 33 3.16 -7.19 -18.32
N ALA A 34 2.95 -7.51 -19.57
CA ALA A 34 3.96 -7.31 -20.62
C ALA A 34 4.36 -5.85 -20.79
N ASN A 35 3.40 -4.92 -20.70
CA ASN A 35 3.65 -3.48 -20.77
C ASN A 35 4.45 -3.00 -19.56
N LEU A 36 4.14 -3.49 -18.35
CA LEU A 36 4.83 -3.14 -17.12
C LEU A 36 6.28 -3.69 -17.11
N GLU A 37 6.49 -4.92 -17.56
CA GLU A 37 7.83 -5.51 -17.73
C GLU A 37 8.65 -4.72 -18.77
N GLY A 38 8.03 -4.33 -19.89
CA GLY A 38 8.64 -3.44 -20.89
C GLY A 38 9.02 -2.08 -20.31
N HIS A 39 8.17 -1.51 -19.44
CA HIS A 39 8.44 -0.24 -18.77
C HIS A 39 9.61 -0.35 -17.79
N VAL A 40 9.67 -1.41 -16.97
CA VAL A 40 10.81 -1.70 -16.09
C VAL A 40 12.12 -1.80 -16.88
N LYS A 41 12.11 -2.51 -18.01
CA LYS A 41 13.26 -2.64 -18.90
C LYS A 41 13.69 -1.30 -19.52
N ALA A 42 12.74 -0.49 -19.96
CA ALA A 42 13.01 0.83 -20.54
C ALA A 42 13.64 1.80 -19.52
N LEU A 43 13.28 1.68 -18.23
CA LEU A 43 13.88 2.45 -17.14
C LEU A 43 15.22 1.87 -16.64
N GLY A 44 15.64 0.69 -17.10
CA GLY A 44 16.88 0.04 -16.70
C GLY A 44 16.88 -0.50 -15.27
N LEU A 45 15.71 -0.70 -14.66
CA LEU A 45 15.56 -1.19 -13.29
C LEU A 45 15.97 -2.66 -13.19
N LYS A 46 16.69 -3.01 -12.11
CA LYS A 46 17.32 -4.34 -11.91
C LYS A 46 16.68 -5.10 -10.74
N HIS A 47 16.12 -4.39 -9.76
CA HIS A 47 15.60 -4.97 -8.52
C HIS A 47 14.05 -4.96 -8.50
N VAL A 48 13.43 -5.33 -9.63
CA VAL A 48 11.99 -5.50 -9.78
C VAL A 48 11.67 -6.94 -10.15
N SER A 49 10.73 -7.57 -9.44
CA SER A 49 10.22 -8.91 -9.77
C SER A 49 8.71 -8.92 -9.97
N PHE A 50 8.25 -9.77 -10.88
CA PHE A 50 6.83 -10.01 -11.18
C PHE A 50 6.51 -11.46 -10.83
N GLU A 51 5.74 -11.67 -9.76
CA GLU A 51 5.52 -13.00 -9.17
C GLU A 51 4.24 -13.69 -9.68
N GLY A 52 3.38 -12.99 -10.41
CA GLY A 52 2.08 -13.50 -10.85
C GLY A 52 1.07 -13.61 -9.71
N PHE A 53 -0.02 -14.37 -9.93
CA PHE A 53 -1.05 -14.58 -8.92
C PHE A 53 -0.58 -15.59 -7.88
N LYS A 54 -0.40 -15.11 -6.66
CA LYS A 54 0.01 -15.93 -5.51
C LYS A 54 -0.70 -15.46 -4.24
N SER A 55 -0.72 -16.30 -3.21
CA SER A 55 -1.22 -15.90 -1.90
C SER A 55 -0.43 -14.70 -1.38
N PRO A 56 -1.07 -13.60 -0.96
CA PRO A 56 -0.37 -12.41 -0.49
C PRO A 56 0.29 -12.61 0.87
N ILE A 57 -0.15 -13.58 1.67
CA ILE A 57 0.32 -13.79 3.05
C ILE A 57 1.83 -13.99 3.14
N ASP A 58 2.42 -14.80 2.24
CA ASP A 58 3.86 -15.06 2.25
C ASP A 58 4.67 -13.82 1.87
N TYR A 59 4.06 -12.88 1.14
CA TYR A 59 4.67 -11.59 0.82
C TYR A 59 4.54 -10.62 1.99
N TYR A 60 3.40 -10.54 2.66
CA TYR A 60 3.24 -9.70 3.86
C TYR A 60 4.22 -10.07 4.96
N LYS A 61 4.49 -11.35 5.19
CA LYS A 61 5.45 -11.82 6.21
C LYS A 61 6.89 -11.32 6.01
N ARG A 62 7.26 -10.92 4.80
CA ARG A 62 8.62 -10.47 4.45
C ARG A 62 8.68 -9.04 3.89
N ALA A 63 7.54 -8.44 3.62
CA ALA A 63 7.48 -7.06 3.15
C ALA A 63 7.64 -6.09 4.31
N SER A 64 8.26 -4.96 4.06
CA SER A 64 8.33 -3.84 4.99
C SER A 64 7.36 -2.72 4.61
N ILE A 65 7.07 -2.57 3.32
CA ILE A 65 6.22 -1.52 2.76
C ILE A 65 5.32 -2.13 1.69
N LEU A 66 4.05 -1.71 1.66
CA LEU A 66 3.12 -1.99 0.56
C LEU A 66 2.70 -0.67 -0.08
N MET A 67 2.80 -0.58 -1.41
CA MET A 67 2.33 0.59 -2.15
C MET A 67 1.02 0.30 -2.89
N LEU A 68 0.00 1.14 -2.67
CA LEU A 68 -1.28 1.09 -3.38
C LEU A 68 -1.56 2.44 -4.05
N THR A 69 -1.49 2.47 -5.38
CA THR A 69 -1.63 3.71 -6.17
C THR A 69 -2.84 3.71 -7.09
N SER A 70 -3.89 2.99 -6.72
CA SER A 70 -5.15 2.88 -7.46
C SER A 70 -5.80 4.24 -7.69
N ASP A 71 -6.58 4.36 -8.77
CA ASP A 71 -7.41 5.56 -8.99
C ASP A 71 -8.66 5.53 -8.09
N PHE A 72 -9.19 4.35 -7.83
CA PHE A 72 -10.38 4.14 -7.03
C PHE A 72 -10.35 2.78 -6.33
N GLU A 73 -10.81 2.76 -5.08
CA GLU A 73 -11.13 1.55 -4.31
C GLU A 73 -12.39 1.82 -3.50
N GLY A 74 -13.23 0.80 -3.30
CA GLY A 74 -14.32 0.88 -2.34
C GLY A 74 -13.77 0.86 -0.91
N PHE A 75 -13.41 -0.32 -0.44
CA PHE A 75 -12.61 -0.52 0.78
C PHE A 75 -11.47 -1.49 0.43
N PRO A 76 -10.21 -1.00 0.36
CA PRO A 76 -9.08 -1.83 -0.04
C PRO A 76 -8.64 -2.76 1.10
N LEU A 77 -9.24 -3.94 1.21
CA LEU A 77 -8.91 -4.96 2.22
C LEU A 77 -7.40 -5.24 2.30
N VAL A 78 -6.70 -5.15 1.17
CA VAL A 78 -5.24 -5.31 1.08
C VAL A 78 -4.47 -4.42 2.07
N LEU A 79 -5.02 -3.24 2.42
CA LEU A 79 -4.41 -2.34 3.41
C LEU A 79 -4.57 -2.90 4.83
N ALA A 80 -5.79 -3.28 5.22
CA ALA A 80 -6.04 -3.87 6.53
C ALA A 80 -5.24 -5.18 6.71
N GLU A 81 -5.19 -6.01 5.66
CA GLU A 81 -4.40 -7.23 5.64
C GLU A 81 -2.91 -6.96 5.85
N CYS A 82 -2.29 -6.11 5.02
CA CYS A 82 -0.86 -5.84 5.14
C CYS A 82 -0.51 -5.19 6.49
N MET A 83 -1.35 -4.28 7.00
CA MET A 83 -1.18 -3.65 8.31
C MET A 83 -1.16 -4.68 9.44
N SER A 84 -1.98 -5.74 9.37
CA SER A 84 -2.01 -6.81 10.39
C SER A 84 -0.69 -7.60 10.48
N PHE A 85 0.12 -7.58 9.43
CA PHE A 85 1.48 -8.15 9.40
C PHE A 85 2.59 -7.13 9.72
N GLY A 86 2.23 -5.89 10.07
CA GLY A 86 3.21 -4.83 10.31
C GLY A 86 3.88 -4.29 9.05
N VAL A 87 3.25 -4.48 7.90
CA VAL A 87 3.70 -3.86 6.64
C VAL A 87 3.17 -2.44 6.59
N VAL A 88 4.06 -1.47 6.39
CA VAL A 88 3.70 -0.05 6.33
C VAL A 88 2.99 0.25 5.00
N PRO A 89 1.72 0.67 5.01
CA PRO A 89 1.02 1.05 3.79
C PRO A 89 1.46 2.43 3.30
N VAL A 90 1.64 2.54 1.99
CA VAL A 90 1.86 3.80 1.26
C VAL A 90 0.76 3.92 0.21
N VAL A 91 -0.13 4.90 0.37
CA VAL A 91 -1.36 4.98 -0.42
C VAL A 91 -1.47 6.33 -1.13
N TYR A 92 -1.90 6.32 -2.39
CA TYR A 92 -2.23 7.54 -3.11
C TYR A 92 -3.63 8.02 -2.73
N ASN A 93 -3.76 9.27 -2.34
CA ASN A 93 -5.01 9.87 -1.84
C ASN A 93 -6.01 10.20 -2.97
N SER A 94 -6.40 9.18 -3.74
CA SER A 94 -7.28 9.30 -4.91
C SER A 94 -8.74 8.93 -4.65
N TYR A 95 -9.07 8.44 -3.46
CA TYR A 95 -10.42 8.02 -3.07
C TYR A 95 -10.67 8.25 -1.58
N ALA A 96 -11.94 8.41 -1.20
CA ALA A 96 -12.35 8.87 0.13
C ALA A 96 -11.91 7.94 1.28
N ALA A 97 -11.94 6.62 1.08
CA ALA A 97 -11.61 5.65 2.14
C ALA A 97 -10.15 5.69 2.62
N VAL A 98 -9.24 6.39 1.93
CA VAL A 98 -7.82 6.48 2.35
C VAL A 98 -7.72 7.07 3.76
N GLY A 99 -8.40 8.19 4.03
CA GLY A 99 -8.34 8.87 5.33
C GLY A 99 -8.99 8.08 6.48
N ASP A 100 -9.93 7.20 6.17
CA ASP A 100 -10.56 6.32 7.16
C ASP A 100 -9.62 5.19 7.60
N ILE A 101 -8.81 4.68 6.65
CA ILE A 101 -7.94 3.53 6.88
C ILE A 101 -6.56 3.95 7.38
N ILE A 102 -5.97 5.01 6.82
CA ILE A 102 -4.59 5.42 7.08
C ILE A 102 -4.56 6.79 7.76
N SER A 103 -3.86 6.88 8.89
CA SER A 103 -3.49 8.15 9.52
C SER A 103 -2.06 8.50 9.06
N ASP A 104 -1.96 9.50 8.17
CA ASP A 104 -0.68 9.87 7.56
C ASP A 104 0.41 10.16 8.60
N GLY A 105 1.59 9.61 8.36
CA GLY A 105 2.76 9.76 9.23
C GLY A 105 2.71 8.93 10.52
N LYS A 106 1.59 8.30 10.87
CA LYS A 106 1.42 7.50 12.08
C LYS A 106 1.43 6.00 11.81
N ASP A 107 0.49 5.52 11.01
CA ASP A 107 0.30 4.10 10.70
C ASP A 107 0.47 3.78 9.21
N GLY A 108 0.87 4.75 8.42
CA GLY A 108 1.16 4.65 6.99
C GLY A 108 1.53 6.01 6.40
N ILE A 109 1.70 6.04 5.10
CA ILE A 109 1.99 7.24 4.31
C ILE A 109 0.85 7.49 3.34
N VAL A 110 0.35 8.71 3.30
CA VAL A 110 -0.66 9.16 2.34
C VAL A 110 -0.01 10.12 1.33
N ILE A 111 0.24 9.63 0.12
CA ILE A 111 0.76 10.46 -0.99
C ILE A 111 -0.36 11.41 -1.41
N PRO A 112 -0.14 12.74 -1.39
CA PRO A 112 -1.18 13.71 -1.67
C PRO A 112 -1.69 13.60 -3.12
N PHE A 113 -3.01 13.74 -3.29
CA PHE A 113 -3.62 13.86 -4.63
C PHE A 113 -3.14 15.12 -5.32
N CYS A 114 -2.86 15.01 -6.61
CA CYS A 114 -2.49 16.13 -7.47
C CYS A 114 -3.33 16.10 -8.74
N ALA A 115 -4.00 17.21 -9.04
CA ALA A 115 -4.88 17.33 -10.21
C ALA A 115 -4.11 17.19 -11.54
N GLU A 116 -2.84 17.60 -11.57
CA GLU A 116 -1.94 17.45 -12.72
C GLU A 116 -1.42 16.02 -12.90
N GLY A 117 -1.83 15.09 -12.04
CA GLY A 117 -1.45 13.67 -12.05
C GLY A 117 -0.49 13.27 -10.93
N TYR A 118 -0.21 11.98 -10.88
CA TYR A 118 0.66 11.39 -9.88
C TYR A 118 2.11 11.90 -9.99
N LYS A 119 2.68 12.36 -8.89
CA LYS A 119 4.05 12.88 -8.80
C LYS A 119 4.96 11.82 -8.19
N ALA A 120 5.62 11.04 -9.04
CA ALA A 120 6.46 9.90 -8.61
C ALA A 120 7.69 10.35 -7.79
N ASP A 121 8.25 11.52 -8.07
CA ASP A 121 9.37 12.11 -7.33
C ASP A 121 8.97 12.54 -5.91
N VAL A 122 7.74 13.07 -5.74
CA VAL A 122 7.19 13.41 -4.42
C VAL A 122 6.94 12.14 -3.62
N ALA A 123 6.28 11.16 -4.22
CA ALA A 123 6.05 9.85 -3.61
C ALA A 123 7.38 9.18 -3.18
N ALA A 124 8.38 9.21 -4.05
CA ALA A 124 9.69 8.65 -3.75
C ALA A 124 10.39 9.32 -2.55
N LYS A 125 10.28 10.64 -2.39
CA LYS A 125 10.82 11.34 -1.21
C LYS A 125 10.16 10.85 0.08
N MET A 126 8.83 10.72 0.09
CA MET A 126 8.08 10.23 1.26
C MET A 126 8.43 8.78 1.59
N VAL A 127 8.51 7.90 0.58
CA VAL A 127 8.90 6.49 0.76
C VAL A 127 10.34 6.36 1.23
N ALA A 128 11.27 7.17 0.68
CA ALA A 128 12.69 7.17 1.05
C ALA A 128 12.91 7.44 2.55
N GLU A 129 12.10 8.32 3.15
CA GLU A 129 12.19 8.60 4.59
C GLU A 129 11.93 7.35 5.45
N VAL A 130 10.97 6.51 5.04
CA VAL A 130 10.64 5.29 5.77
C VAL A 130 11.61 4.16 5.42
N MET A 131 12.08 4.09 4.17
CA MET A 131 13.11 3.12 3.78
C MET A 131 14.42 3.35 4.51
N GLY A 132 14.85 4.61 4.65
CA GLY A 132 16.11 5.01 5.26
C GLY A 132 16.10 5.08 6.78
N ASN A 133 14.93 5.00 7.44
CA ASN A 133 14.82 5.13 8.89
C ASN A 133 14.10 3.91 9.51
N ASN A 134 14.89 2.97 10.03
CA ASN A 134 14.39 1.75 10.65
C ASN A 134 13.50 2.01 11.87
N GLU A 135 13.87 3.00 12.69
CA GLU A 135 13.11 3.33 13.90
C GLU A 135 11.72 3.88 13.54
N LYS A 136 11.67 4.87 12.63
CA LYS A 136 10.41 5.42 12.10
C LYS A 136 9.55 4.33 11.48
N ARG A 137 10.14 3.45 10.65
CA ARG A 137 9.41 2.36 10.00
C ARG A 137 8.86 1.37 11.01
N ASN A 138 9.64 0.97 12.03
CA ASN A 138 9.18 0.05 13.05
C ASN A 138 8.07 0.65 13.92
N ALA A 139 8.18 1.92 14.30
CA ALA A 139 7.12 2.60 15.03
C ALA A 139 5.81 2.66 14.22
N MET A 140 5.91 2.99 12.93
CA MET A 140 4.77 3.03 12.01
C MET A 140 4.16 1.63 11.80
N ALA A 141 4.99 0.59 11.68
CA ALA A 141 4.54 -0.80 11.58
C ALA A 141 3.74 -1.25 12.82
N GLN A 142 4.19 -0.89 14.03
CA GLN A 142 3.46 -1.19 15.26
C GLN A 142 2.12 -0.45 15.32
N ALA A 143 2.09 0.81 14.93
CA ALA A 143 0.84 1.58 14.86
C ALA A 143 -0.13 1.00 13.81
N ALA A 144 0.39 0.50 12.68
CA ALA A 144 -0.39 -0.18 11.65
C ALA A 144 -1.03 -1.47 12.19
N ILE A 145 -0.26 -2.32 12.91
CA ILE A 145 -0.80 -3.53 13.55
C ILE A 145 -1.93 -3.17 14.50
N GLU A 146 -1.73 -2.18 15.36
CA GLU A 146 -2.77 -1.78 16.32
C GLU A 146 -4.03 -1.31 15.62
N LYS A 147 -3.91 -0.46 14.61
CA LYS A 147 -5.06 0.04 13.84
C LYS A 147 -5.77 -1.05 13.05
N SER A 148 -5.06 -2.06 12.55
CA SER A 148 -5.66 -3.15 11.78
C SER A 148 -6.68 -3.97 12.57
N LYS A 149 -6.58 -4.00 13.90
CA LYS A 149 -7.54 -4.69 14.79
C LYS A 149 -8.97 -4.17 14.60
N ASN A 150 -9.14 -2.88 14.29
CA ASN A 150 -10.45 -2.27 14.02
C ASN A 150 -11.16 -2.86 12.78
N TYR A 151 -10.43 -3.60 11.96
CA TYR A 151 -10.91 -4.24 10.74
C TYR A 151 -10.92 -5.78 10.84
N SER A 152 -10.75 -6.32 12.05
CA SER A 152 -10.91 -7.76 12.30
C SER A 152 -12.34 -8.20 12.08
N VAL A 153 -12.53 -9.48 11.78
CA VAL A 153 -13.87 -10.07 11.59
C VAL A 153 -14.75 -9.87 12.83
N ASP A 154 -14.17 -10.08 14.01
CA ASP A 154 -14.91 -9.95 15.29
C ASP A 154 -15.36 -8.50 15.51
N GLU A 155 -14.46 -7.52 15.33
CA GLU A 155 -14.78 -6.11 15.50
C GLU A 155 -15.85 -5.63 14.51
N ILE A 156 -15.78 -6.07 13.25
CA ILE A 156 -16.79 -5.73 12.24
C ILE A 156 -18.11 -6.41 12.54
N TYR A 157 -18.08 -7.67 12.99
CA TYR A 157 -19.27 -8.41 13.40
C TYR A 157 -20.00 -7.70 14.56
N ASP A 158 -19.28 -7.30 15.59
CA ASP A 158 -19.85 -6.61 16.75
C ASP A 158 -20.51 -5.27 16.36
N LYS A 159 -19.88 -4.51 15.47
CA LYS A 159 -20.45 -3.29 14.90
C LYS A 159 -21.77 -3.54 14.13
N TRP A 160 -21.82 -4.61 13.35
CA TRP A 160 -23.03 -5.01 12.65
C TRP A 160 -24.15 -5.38 13.61
N ILE A 161 -23.88 -6.17 14.66
CA ILE A 161 -24.85 -6.53 15.68
C ILE A 161 -25.41 -5.29 16.39
N GLU A 162 -24.56 -4.33 16.73
CA GLU A 162 -24.98 -3.07 17.35
C GLU A 162 -25.92 -2.27 16.44
N ILE A 163 -25.57 -2.15 15.15
CA ILE A 163 -26.43 -1.45 14.17
C ILE A 163 -27.79 -2.15 14.04
N MET A 164 -27.83 -3.49 13.97
CA MET A 164 -29.08 -4.24 13.85
C MET A 164 -29.99 -4.08 15.06
N LYS A 165 -29.42 -4.12 16.28
CA LYS A 165 -30.20 -3.87 17.52
C LYS A 165 -30.85 -2.48 17.53
N ASN A 166 -30.11 -1.46 17.11
CA ASN A 166 -30.61 -0.09 17.06
C ASN A 166 -31.72 0.13 16.00
N ILE A 167 -31.86 -0.77 15.02
CA ILE A 167 -32.95 -0.73 14.02
C ILE A 167 -34.23 -1.32 14.60
N ASP A 168 -34.13 -2.40 15.37
CA ASP A 168 -35.27 -3.09 15.97
C ASP A 168 -35.92 -2.31 17.13
N GLU A 169 -35.22 -1.32 17.70
CA GLU A 169 -35.72 -0.46 18.76
C GLU A 169 -36.48 0.82 18.26
N LYS A 170 -36.60 1.00 16.94
CA LYS A 170 -37.34 2.12 16.31
C LYS A 170 -38.65 1.64 15.71
#